data_5e4859d69405513e8577a0b5614a20ef
#
_entry.id   5e4859d69405513e8577a0b5614a20ef
#
_cell.length_a   1.000
_cell.length_b   1.000
_cell.length_c   1.000
_cell.angle_alpha   90.00
_cell.angle_beta   90.00
_cell.angle_gamma   90.00
#
_symmetry.space_group_name_H-M   'P 1'
#
loop_
_entity.id
_entity.type
_entity.pdbx_description
1 polymer ?
#
loop_
_entity_poly.entity_id
_entity_poly.type
_entity_poly.pdbx_seq_one_letter_code
_entity_poly.pdbx_strand_id
1 'polypeptide(L)'
;MQPDGNETPTHAMAVRSESRITIDDSVPEVWAYVCDVGRWQEWAPTVRECWVRGGGPLQPGSRLEQRAKGPFGSTRHRAQNVTAVEAPRYVAFAGTMGPSASRWAVELKAVDDKQTDAMMWIEVDLAGIMRAIPGRILKGRVQRVSDREMAAIKAAVESATRGGAEF
;
A
#
# COMPACT_ATOMS: atom_id res chain seq x y z
N MET A 1 18.80 -25.20 -37.52
CA MET A 1 19.64 -24.97 -36.33
C MET A 1 18.95 -23.88 -35.52
N GLN A 2 18.06 -24.32 -34.60
CA GLN A 2 17.33 -23.42 -33.69
C GLN A 2 18.14 -23.27 -32.40
N PRO A 3 18.31 -22.08 -31.86
CA PRO A 3 18.79 -21.93 -30.52
C PRO A 3 17.57 -22.01 -29.58
N ASP A 4 17.52 -23.10 -28.83
CA ASP A 4 16.59 -23.32 -27.73
C ASP A 4 16.95 -22.37 -26.59
N GLY A 5 16.37 -21.18 -26.63
CA GLY A 5 16.40 -20.23 -25.51
C GLY A 5 15.39 -20.62 -24.44
N ASN A 6 15.68 -21.67 -23.70
CA ASN A 6 14.96 -21.97 -22.45
C ASN A 6 15.49 -21.02 -21.36
N GLU A 7 15.08 -19.76 -21.41
CA GLU A 7 15.22 -18.88 -20.27
C GLU A 7 14.20 -19.32 -19.21
N THR A 8 14.64 -20.19 -18.34
CA THR A 8 13.97 -20.46 -17.08
C THR A 8 13.80 -19.13 -16.35
N PRO A 9 12.58 -18.65 -16.06
CA PRO A 9 12.42 -17.42 -15.28
C PRO A 9 13.09 -17.69 -13.94
N THR A 10 14.15 -16.96 -13.66
CA THR A 10 14.77 -16.90 -12.34
C THR A 10 13.66 -16.44 -11.40
N HIS A 11 13.10 -17.36 -10.62
CA HIS A 11 12.14 -17.03 -9.58
C HIS A 11 12.82 -16.05 -8.63
N ALA A 12 12.57 -14.76 -8.85
CA ALA A 12 12.97 -13.74 -7.91
C ALA A 12 12.32 -14.12 -6.57
N MET A 13 13.12 -14.18 -5.50
CA MET A 13 12.61 -14.46 -4.18
C MET A 13 11.68 -13.30 -3.80
N ALA A 14 10.37 -13.53 -3.87
CA ALA A 14 9.36 -12.58 -3.46
C ALA A 14 8.96 -12.83 -2.01
N VAL A 15 8.78 -11.76 -1.26
CA VAL A 15 8.18 -11.79 0.08
C VAL A 15 6.81 -11.15 -0.01
N ARG A 16 5.79 -11.90 0.39
CA ARG A 16 4.40 -11.42 0.46
C ARG A 16 3.91 -11.44 1.90
N SER A 17 3.23 -10.37 2.30
CA SER A 17 2.48 -10.28 3.54
C SER A 17 1.06 -9.82 3.29
N GLU A 18 0.16 -10.22 4.17
CA GLU A 18 -1.24 -9.79 4.17
C GLU A 18 -1.61 -9.33 5.58
N SER A 19 -2.33 -8.22 5.66
CA SER A 19 -2.90 -7.70 6.89
C SER A 19 -4.39 -7.46 6.69
N ARG A 20 -5.20 -7.83 7.66
CA ARG A 20 -6.66 -7.72 7.59
C ARG A 20 -7.20 -7.13 8.88
N ILE A 21 -8.17 -6.23 8.76
CA ILE A 21 -8.81 -5.58 9.89
C ILE A 21 -10.27 -5.24 9.56
N THR A 22 -11.13 -5.29 10.57
CA THR A 22 -12.49 -4.78 10.46
C THR A 22 -12.53 -3.33 10.92
N ILE A 23 -13.09 -2.46 10.09
CA ILE A 23 -13.26 -1.03 10.34
C ILE A 23 -14.74 -0.75 10.56
N ASP A 24 -15.08 -0.05 11.64
CA ASP A 24 -16.46 0.30 12.00
C ASP A 24 -16.91 1.53 11.20
N ASP A 25 -16.95 1.35 9.87
CA ASP A 25 -17.44 2.33 8.92
C ASP A 25 -17.82 1.66 7.59
N SER A 26 -18.61 2.35 6.76
CA SER A 26 -19.07 1.84 5.47
C SER A 26 -17.93 1.76 4.44
N VAL A 27 -18.07 0.87 3.46
CA VAL A 27 -17.08 0.75 2.36
C VAL A 27 -16.84 2.08 1.63
N PRO A 28 -17.86 2.89 1.28
CA PRO A 28 -17.63 4.18 0.63
C PRO A 28 -16.77 5.15 1.46
N GLU A 29 -16.98 5.21 2.77
CA GLU A 29 -16.21 6.08 3.67
C GLU A 29 -14.76 5.63 3.78
N VAL A 30 -14.54 4.33 3.99
CA VAL A 30 -13.19 3.75 4.03
C VAL A 30 -12.47 3.95 2.69
N TRP A 31 -13.17 3.75 1.58
CA TRP A 31 -12.66 3.96 0.23
C TRP A 31 -12.24 5.41 -0.01
N ALA A 32 -13.09 6.35 0.33
CA ALA A 32 -12.80 7.78 0.18
C ALA A 32 -11.54 8.17 0.95
N TYR A 33 -11.36 7.63 2.17
CA TYR A 33 -10.18 7.88 3.00
C TYR A 33 -8.91 7.26 2.42
N VAL A 34 -8.95 5.99 2.02
CA VAL A 34 -7.78 5.27 1.48
C VAL A 34 -7.32 5.88 0.15
N CYS A 35 -8.26 6.33 -0.68
CA CYS A 35 -7.96 6.92 -1.99
C CYS A 35 -7.60 8.40 -1.94
N ASP A 36 -7.76 9.06 -0.80
CA ASP A 36 -7.25 10.42 -0.59
C ASP A 36 -5.75 10.36 -0.28
N VAL A 37 -4.94 10.41 -1.33
CA VAL A 37 -3.48 10.28 -1.22
C VAL A 37 -2.84 11.41 -0.42
N GLY A 38 -3.48 12.58 -0.34
CA GLY A 38 -3.04 13.70 0.50
C GLY A 38 -3.08 13.39 1.99
N ARG A 39 -3.82 12.38 2.40
CA ARG A 39 -3.94 11.92 3.79
C ARG A 39 -3.05 10.74 4.13
N TRP A 40 -2.28 10.21 3.21
CA TRP A 40 -1.44 9.03 3.46
C TRP A 40 -0.42 9.21 4.57
N GLN A 41 0.02 10.43 4.84
CA GLN A 41 0.88 10.73 5.98
C GLN A 41 0.24 10.44 7.35
N GLU A 42 -1.08 10.33 7.42
CA GLU A 42 -1.81 10.04 8.66
C GLU A 42 -1.70 8.57 9.06
N TRP A 43 -1.56 7.68 8.09
CA TRP A 43 -1.51 6.23 8.34
C TRP A 43 -0.24 5.54 7.84
N ALA A 44 0.46 6.07 6.86
CA ALA A 44 1.73 5.54 6.38
C ALA A 44 2.91 6.30 7.01
N PRO A 45 3.55 5.77 8.06
CA PRO A 45 4.49 6.53 8.90
C PRO A 45 5.76 6.96 8.16
N THR A 46 6.07 6.34 7.04
CA THR A 46 7.20 6.73 6.19
C THR A 46 6.86 7.83 5.19
N VAL A 47 5.60 8.09 4.92
CA VAL A 47 5.16 9.13 4.00
C VAL A 47 5.10 10.48 4.71
N ARG A 48 5.70 11.50 4.11
CA ARG A 48 5.58 12.90 4.55
C ARG A 48 4.54 13.65 3.74
N GLU A 49 4.48 13.33 2.47
CA GLU A 49 3.59 13.97 1.50
C GLU A 49 3.37 13.02 0.31
N CYS A 50 2.17 12.99 -0.23
CA CYS A 50 1.83 12.19 -1.41
C CYS A 50 0.84 12.99 -2.29
N TRP A 51 1.03 12.93 -3.61
CA TRP A 51 0.14 13.56 -4.57
C TRP A 51 0.08 12.79 -5.89
N VAL A 52 -1.00 12.98 -6.64
CA VAL A 52 -1.12 12.49 -8.01
C VAL A 52 -0.42 13.46 -8.95
N ARG A 53 0.50 12.98 -9.78
CA ARG A 53 1.15 13.80 -10.80
C ARG A 53 0.11 14.29 -11.81
N GLY A 54 0.00 15.61 -11.96
CA GLY A 54 -1.02 16.23 -12.80
C GLY A 54 -2.38 16.38 -12.13
N GLY A 55 -2.54 15.94 -10.88
CA GLY A 55 -3.80 16.03 -10.13
C GLY A 55 -4.84 15.01 -10.57
N GLY A 56 -6.05 15.16 -10.03
CA GLY A 56 -7.19 14.30 -10.35
C GLY A 56 -7.31 13.04 -9.49
N PRO A 57 -8.39 12.25 -9.72
CA PRO A 57 -8.63 11.02 -8.98
C PRO A 57 -7.68 9.90 -9.39
N LEU A 58 -7.55 8.89 -8.52
CA LEU A 58 -6.79 7.68 -8.84
C LEU A 58 -7.44 6.92 -9.99
N GLN A 59 -6.65 6.61 -11.01
CA GLN A 59 -7.05 5.78 -12.16
C GLN A 59 -5.89 4.86 -12.52
N PRO A 60 -6.14 3.73 -13.19
CA PRO A 60 -5.06 2.92 -13.76
C PRO A 60 -4.13 3.78 -14.61
N GLY A 61 -2.83 3.70 -14.36
CA GLY A 61 -1.82 4.52 -15.02
C GLY A 61 -1.49 5.85 -14.32
N SER A 62 -2.28 6.29 -13.31
CA SER A 62 -1.92 7.46 -12.50
C SER A 62 -0.56 7.24 -11.84
N ARG A 63 0.26 8.28 -11.86
CA ARG A 63 1.56 8.29 -11.17
C ARG A 63 1.45 9.06 -9.87
N LEU A 64 1.78 8.40 -8.78
CA LEU A 64 1.90 9.01 -7.46
C LEU A 64 3.36 9.42 -7.24
N GLU A 65 3.53 10.64 -6.74
CA GLU A 65 4.80 11.13 -6.26
C GLU A 65 4.75 11.25 -4.74
N GLN A 66 5.81 10.84 -4.07
CA GLN A 66 5.89 10.86 -2.61
C GLN A 66 7.18 11.49 -2.12
N ARG A 67 7.07 12.24 -1.05
CA ARG A 67 8.19 12.56 -0.16
C ARG A 67 8.14 11.61 1.02
N ALA A 68 9.16 10.81 1.18
CA ALA A 68 9.25 9.80 2.23
C ALA A 68 10.41 10.07 3.18
N LYS A 69 10.28 9.62 4.43
CA LYS A 69 11.36 9.65 5.41
C LYS A 69 12.49 8.72 4.95
N GLY A 70 13.69 9.26 4.87
CA GLY A 70 14.91 8.51 4.60
C GLY A 70 15.75 8.32 5.87
N PRO A 71 16.93 7.68 5.74
CA PRO A 71 17.87 7.54 6.85
C PRO A 71 18.29 8.90 7.42
N PHE A 72 18.54 8.93 8.72
CA PHE A 72 19.04 10.12 9.43
C PHE A 72 18.17 11.38 9.26
N GLY A 73 16.85 11.20 9.10
CA GLY A 73 15.90 12.31 8.95
C GLY A 73 15.88 12.95 7.56
N SER A 74 16.60 12.41 6.60
CA SER A 74 16.57 12.86 5.20
C SER A 74 15.18 12.69 4.58
N THR A 75 14.95 13.35 3.45
CA THR A 75 13.75 13.14 2.64
C THR A 75 14.14 12.45 1.34
N ARG A 76 13.42 11.41 0.98
CA ARG A 76 13.58 10.70 -0.29
C ARG A 76 12.35 10.88 -1.16
N HIS A 77 12.59 11.09 -2.44
CA HIS A 77 11.55 11.02 -3.45
C HIS A 77 11.28 9.55 -3.81
N ARG A 78 9.99 9.19 -3.86
CA ARG A 78 9.52 7.91 -4.36
C ARG A 78 8.40 8.16 -5.37
N ALA A 79 8.29 7.27 -6.34
CA ALA A 79 7.18 7.23 -7.26
C ALA A 79 6.56 5.84 -7.29
N GLN A 80 5.24 5.79 -7.45
CA GLN A 80 4.51 4.54 -7.69
C GLN A 80 3.44 4.79 -8.75
N ASN A 81 3.05 3.73 -9.43
CA ASN A 81 1.98 3.77 -10.41
C ASN A 81 0.75 3.05 -9.86
N VAL A 82 -0.41 3.60 -10.13
CA VAL A 82 -1.69 2.92 -9.91
C VAL A 82 -1.84 1.88 -11.01
N THR A 83 -1.98 0.62 -10.65
CA THR A 83 -2.08 -0.49 -11.61
C THR A 83 -3.51 -0.96 -11.83
N ALA A 84 -4.37 -0.81 -10.83
CA ALA A 84 -5.79 -1.13 -10.93
C ALA A 84 -6.62 -0.26 -9.99
N VAL A 85 -7.85 0.04 -10.39
CA VAL A 85 -8.86 0.70 -9.57
C VAL A 85 -10.22 0.08 -9.89
N GLU A 86 -10.85 -0.51 -8.90
CA GLU A 86 -12.21 -1.06 -8.95
C GLU A 86 -13.01 -0.45 -7.80
N ALA A 87 -13.45 0.80 -7.99
CA ALA A 87 -14.18 1.53 -6.95
C ALA A 87 -15.51 0.84 -6.60
N PRO A 88 -15.90 0.80 -5.33
CA PRO A 88 -15.16 1.24 -4.14
C PRO A 88 -14.42 0.09 -3.41
N ARG A 89 -13.96 -0.94 -4.13
CA ARG A 89 -13.54 -2.21 -3.51
C ARG A 89 -12.06 -2.50 -3.58
N TYR A 90 -11.37 -2.05 -4.62
CA TYR A 90 -10.00 -2.50 -4.87
C TYR A 90 -9.16 -1.41 -5.52
N VAL A 91 -7.98 -1.18 -4.98
CA VAL A 91 -6.96 -0.31 -5.57
C VAL A 91 -5.58 -0.95 -5.41
N ALA A 92 -4.80 -0.96 -6.49
CA ALA A 92 -3.48 -1.58 -6.52
C ALA A 92 -2.42 -0.62 -7.06
N PHE A 93 -1.21 -0.80 -6.55
CA PHE A 93 -0.06 0.04 -6.82
C PHE A 93 1.19 -0.80 -7.10
N ALA A 94 2.07 -0.25 -7.92
CA ALA A 94 3.41 -0.79 -8.16
C ALA A 94 4.46 0.32 -8.02
N GLY A 95 5.55 0.01 -7.37
CA GLY A 95 6.64 0.95 -7.12
C GLY A 95 7.92 0.24 -6.74
N THR A 96 8.75 0.90 -5.94
CA THR A 96 10.00 0.33 -5.46
C THR A 96 10.15 0.51 -3.95
N MET A 97 10.77 -0.47 -3.31
CA MET A 97 11.23 -0.40 -1.93
C MET A 97 12.76 -0.55 -1.94
N GLY A 98 13.47 0.60 -1.96
CA GLY A 98 14.90 0.62 -2.24
C GLY A 98 15.17 0.08 -3.65
N PRO A 99 16.09 -0.90 -3.84
CA PRO A 99 16.39 -1.51 -5.13
C PRO A 99 15.34 -2.56 -5.57
N SER A 100 14.43 -2.94 -4.67
CA SER A 100 13.45 -4.01 -4.88
C SER A 100 12.15 -3.48 -5.48
N ALA A 101 11.62 -4.17 -6.48
CA ALA A 101 10.27 -3.89 -6.97
C ALA A 101 9.24 -4.27 -5.88
N SER A 102 8.20 -3.48 -5.75
CA SER A 102 7.13 -3.72 -4.80
C SER A 102 5.76 -3.53 -5.45
N ARG A 103 4.83 -4.34 -5.03
CA ARG A 103 3.40 -4.25 -5.39
C ARG A 103 2.59 -4.33 -4.11
N TRP A 104 1.52 -3.58 -4.05
CA TRP A 104 0.60 -3.65 -2.93
C TRP A 104 -0.80 -3.24 -3.34
N ALA A 105 -1.78 -3.67 -2.61
CA ALA A 105 -3.16 -3.31 -2.85
C ALA A 105 -3.95 -3.26 -1.54
N VAL A 106 -5.05 -2.53 -1.59
CA VAL A 106 -6.10 -2.53 -0.59
C VAL A 106 -7.37 -3.09 -1.21
N GLU A 107 -7.98 -4.06 -0.53
CA GLU A 107 -9.26 -4.64 -0.86
C GLU A 107 -10.24 -4.38 0.27
N LEU A 108 -11.44 -3.90 -0.08
CA LEU A 108 -12.52 -3.59 0.86
C LEU A 108 -13.73 -4.43 0.56
N LYS A 109 -14.31 -5.02 1.59
CA LYS A 109 -15.52 -5.83 1.51
C LYS A 109 -16.49 -5.42 2.61
N ALA A 110 -17.75 -5.17 2.25
CA ALA A 110 -18.77 -4.92 3.24
C ALA A 110 -19.00 -6.17 4.12
N VAL A 111 -18.97 -5.99 5.42
CA VAL A 111 -19.49 -6.94 6.39
C VAL A 111 -20.97 -6.68 6.58
N ASP A 112 -21.33 -5.41 6.75
CA ASP A 112 -22.69 -4.86 6.74
C ASP A 112 -22.64 -3.38 6.29
N ASP A 113 -23.72 -2.63 6.48
CA ASP A 113 -23.83 -1.23 6.06
C ASP A 113 -22.91 -0.27 6.82
N LYS A 114 -22.35 -0.70 7.95
CA LYS A 114 -21.54 0.11 8.87
C LYS A 114 -20.19 -0.51 9.21
N GLN A 115 -19.88 -1.65 8.62
CA GLN A 115 -18.61 -2.34 8.84
C GLN A 115 -17.99 -2.80 7.54
N THR A 116 -16.69 -2.58 7.44
CA THR A 116 -15.85 -2.97 6.30
C THR A 116 -14.74 -3.91 6.76
N ASP A 117 -14.64 -5.06 6.12
CA ASP A 117 -13.43 -5.91 6.16
C ASP A 117 -12.43 -5.35 5.16
N ALA A 118 -11.33 -4.83 5.67
CA ALA A 118 -10.25 -4.24 4.88
C ALA A 118 -9.04 -5.17 4.89
N MET A 119 -8.50 -5.46 3.72
CA MET A 119 -7.28 -6.26 3.54
C MET A 119 -6.25 -5.47 2.77
N MET A 120 -5.03 -5.46 3.25
CA MET A 120 -3.85 -4.96 2.53
C MET A 120 -2.89 -6.12 2.29
N TRP A 121 -2.45 -6.28 1.06
CA TRP A 121 -1.33 -7.17 0.77
C TRP A 121 -0.16 -6.38 0.18
N ILE A 122 1.05 -6.81 0.50
CA ILE A 122 2.30 -6.24 -0.01
C ILE A 122 3.17 -7.39 -0.50
N GLU A 123 3.73 -7.24 -1.68
CA GLU A 123 4.69 -8.16 -2.28
C GLU A 123 5.95 -7.40 -2.69
N VAL A 124 7.11 -7.90 -2.29
CA VAL A 124 8.41 -7.29 -2.57
C VAL A 124 9.30 -8.31 -3.25
N ASP A 125 9.75 -8.00 -4.46
CA ASP A 125 10.73 -8.80 -5.19
C ASP A 125 12.13 -8.44 -4.68
N LEU A 126 12.79 -9.36 -3.99
CA LEU A 126 14.07 -9.10 -3.35
C LEU A 126 15.19 -8.88 -4.36
N ALA A 127 15.88 -7.75 -4.24
CA ALA A 127 17.03 -7.41 -5.06
C ALA A 127 18.22 -6.96 -4.21
N GLY A 128 19.42 -7.10 -4.75
CA GLY A 128 20.64 -6.64 -4.12
C GLY A 128 20.89 -7.26 -2.74
N ILE A 129 21.34 -6.45 -1.81
CA ILE A 129 21.65 -6.86 -0.43
C ILE A 129 20.45 -7.44 0.33
N MET A 130 19.23 -7.13 -0.08
CA MET A 130 18.01 -7.66 0.56
C MET A 130 17.88 -9.17 0.37
N ARG A 131 18.51 -9.75 -0.64
CA ARG A 131 18.58 -11.21 -0.84
C ARG A 131 19.36 -11.93 0.26
N ALA A 132 20.27 -11.24 0.94
CA ALA A 132 21.05 -11.81 2.03
C ALA A 132 20.26 -11.87 3.35
N ILE A 133 19.11 -11.18 3.46
CA ILE A 133 18.27 -11.19 4.64
C ILE A 133 17.38 -12.44 4.57
N PRO A 134 17.35 -13.29 5.63
CA PRO A 134 16.44 -14.42 5.68
C PRO A 134 14.99 -13.97 5.43
N GLY A 135 14.31 -14.61 4.47
CA GLY A 135 12.96 -14.23 4.04
C GLY A 135 11.94 -14.14 5.18
N ARG A 136 12.05 -15.01 6.21
CA ARG A 136 11.22 -14.99 7.41
C ARG A 136 11.38 -13.70 8.23
N ILE A 137 12.61 -13.14 8.31
CA ILE A 137 12.88 -11.90 9.04
C ILE A 137 12.28 -10.73 8.27
N LEU A 138 12.49 -10.70 6.97
CA LEU A 138 11.95 -9.65 6.11
C LEU A 138 10.42 -9.71 6.07
N LYS A 139 9.84 -10.90 5.94
CA LYS A 139 8.38 -11.09 6.02
C LYS A 139 7.82 -10.55 7.33
N GLY A 140 8.45 -10.85 8.46
CA GLY A 140 8.03 -10.35 9.77
C GLY A 140 8.11 -8.82 9.90
N ARG A 141 9.08 -8.18 9.23
CA ARG A 141 9.18 -6.71 9.19
C ARG A 141 8.09 -6.10 8.33
N VAL A 142 7.88 -6.62 7.13
CA VAL A 142 6.84 -6.16 6.20
C VAL A 142 5.46 -6.34 6.85
N GLN A 143 5.22 -7.49 7.48
CA GLN A 143 3.96 -7.76 8.19
C GLN A 143 3.68 -6.72 9.28
N ARG A 144 4.66 -6.42 10.14
CA ARG A 144 4.50 -5.42 11.22
C ARG A 144 4.20 -4.01 10.67
N VAL A 145 4.80 -3.65 9.54
CA VAL A 145 4.50 -2.36 8.89
C VAL A 145 3.06 -2.35 8.40
N SER A 146 2.64 -3.38 7.65
CA SER A 146 1.26 -3.50 7.16
C SER A 146 0.22 -3.48 8.28
N ASP A 147 0.47 -4.22 9.36
CA ASP A 147 -0.43 -4.27 10.53
C ASP A 147 -0.58 -2.89 11.19
N ARG A 148 0.52 -2.13 11.30
CA ARG A 148 0.48 -0.76 11.84
C ARG A 148 -0.25 0.21 10.92
N GLU A 149 -0.03 0.12 9.62
CA GLU A 149 -0.71 0.95 8.63
C GLU A 149 -2.21 0.67 8.64
N MET A 150 -2.62 -0.59 8.66
CA MET A 150 -4.03 -0.98 8.74
C MET A 150 -4.69 -0.50 10.04
N ALA A 151 -4.01 -0.62 11.18
CA ALA A 151 -4.50 -0.11 12.45
C ALA A 151 -4.63 1.43 12.44
N ALA A 152 -3.71 2.13 11.78
CA ALA A 152 -3.75 3.58 11.65
C ALA A 152 -4.89 4.04 10.72
N ILE A 153 -5.15 3.33 9.61
CA ILE A 153 -6.30 3.57 8.74
C ILE A 153 -7.60 3.42 9.54
N LYS A 154 -7.75 2.32 10.28
CA LYS A 154 -8.92 2.08 11.16
C LYS A 154 -9.13 3.24 12.12
N ALA A 155 -8.10 3.61 12.87
CA ALA A 155 -8.19 4.67 13.88
C ALA A 155 -8.58 6.01 13.25
N ALA A 156 -8.01 6.35 12.10
CA ALA A 156 -8.27 7.62 11.43
C ALA A 156 -9.68 7.70 10.84
N VAL A 157 -10.14 6.65 10.16
CA VAL A 157 -11.50 6.57 9.59
C VAL A 157 -12.54 6.69 10.71
N GLU A 158 -12.44 5.84 11.74
CA GLU A 158 -13.39 5.82 12.86
C GLU A 158 -13.38 7.11 13.70
N SER A 159 -12.25 7.85 13.71
CA SER A 159 -12.19 9.16 14.38
C SER A 159 -12.88 10.25 13.57
N ALA A 160 -12.76 10.22 12.24
CA ALA A 160 -13.39 11.17 11.35
C ALA A 160 -14.93 11.07 11.42
N THR A 161 -15.45 9.84 11.45
CA THR A 161 -16.89 9.59 11.55
C THR A 161 -17.47 10.04 12.88
N ARG A 162 -16.76 9.81 13.99
CA ARG A 162 -17.19 10.26 15.33
C ARG A 162 -17.20 11.78 15.45
N GLY A 163 -16.22 12.48 14.89
CA GLY A 163 -16.15 13.95 14.89
C GLY A 163 -17.20 14.63 14.03
N GLY A 164 -17.73 13.95 13.00
CA GLY A 164 -18.80 14.45 12.14
C GLY A 164 -20.22 14.31 12.73
N ALA A 165 -20.38 13.54 13.80
CA ALA A 165 -21.67 13.31 14.45
C ALA A 165 -22.02 14.32 15.58
N GLU A 166 -21.12 15.27 15.88
CA GLU A 166 -21.29 16.25 16.96
C GLU A 166 -21.74 17.65 16.47
N PHE A 167 -22.40 17.74 15.29
CA PHE A 167 -22.98 19.00 14.82
C PHE A 167 -24.46 18.86 14.47
#